data_efdfc183b2fabffd2abc7967eccbd90b
#
_entry.id   efdfc183b2fabffd2abc7967eccbd90b
#
_cell.length_a   1.000
_cell.length_b   1.000
_cell.length_c   1.000
_cell.angle_alpha   90.00
_cell.angle_beta   90.00
_cell.angle_gamma   90.00
#
_symmetry.space_group_name_H-M   'P 1'
#
loop_
_entity.id
_entity.type
_entity.pdbx_description
1 polymer ?
#
loop_
_entity_poly.entity_id
_entity_poly.type
_entity_poly.pdbx_seq_one_letter_code
_entity_poly.pdbx_strand_id
1 'polypeptide(L)'
;MAVVSMSKQEFSRLDVLLRVQSGRLRVTDACVLIGLQRRQVFRLLRGLKQDGAASLLSKRRGRPSNHRLPAEVRTLALSIVRERYSDFGPTLAAEKLAEHHGCSVSRETLRGWMIADGLWQDRRHRLPSPHQPRRRRDCLGELVQIDGSEHAWFEDRGPPCTLLAFVDDATSRLMQLRFVASESAFDYFRATRSYLETHGKPVALYSDKHGVFRVNNKDAVGGDGVTQFGRALSELNIDIICANSPQAKGRVERAFGTLQDRLVKDLRLAAISTIAAANAWLPGFMATHNDRFGRAPASDKDLHRKLTPADDLDEILAWREERTVTRNLTLHYDR
;
A
#
# COMPACT_ATOMS: atom_id res chain seq x y z
N MET A 1 26.52 13.94 -43.80
CA MET A 1 26.36 12.57 -43.24
C MET A 1 25.03 12.53 -42.47
N ALA A 2 24.16 11.59 -42.79
CA ALA A 2 22.93 11.44 -42.02
C ALA A 2 23.24 10.71 -40.70
N VAL A 3 22.88 11.31 -39.56
CA VAL A 3 23.02 10.68 -38.24
C VAL A 3 21.82 9.72 -38.06
N VAL A 4 22.13 8.45 -37.81
CA VAL A 4 21.13 7.40 -37.59
C VAL A 4 21.10 7.05 -36.13
N SER A 5 19.98 7.35 -35.44
CA SER A 5 19.78 6.97 -34.06
C SER A 5 19.33 5.50 -33.97
N MET A 6 20.05 4.68 -33.19
CA MET A 6 19.82 3.25 -33.04
C MET A 6 19.59 2.87 -31.58
N SER A 7 18.74 1.87 -31.33
CA SER A 7 18.64 1.22 -30.02
C SER A 7 19.87 0.34 -29.79
N LYS A 8 20.16 0.00 -28.52
CA LYS A 8 21.25 -0.92 -28.14
C LYS A 8 21.18 -2.25 -28.92
N GLN A 9 19.99 -2.77 -29.15
CA GLN A 9 19.80 -4.03 -29.88
C GLN A 9 20.07 -3.89 -31.39
N GLU A 10 19.67 -2.77 -32.00
CA GLU A 10 19.94 -2.46 -33.41
C GLU A 10 21.43 -2.22 -33.64
N PHE A 11 22.09 -1.53 -32.70
CA PHE A 11 23.53 -1.33 -32.74
C PHE A 11 24.33 -2.65 -32.60
N SER A 12 23.94 -3.52 -31.65
CA SER A 12 24.55 -4.85 -31.49
C SER A 12 24.39 -5.70 -32.76
N ARG A 13 23.20 -5.65 -33.43
CA ARG A 13 22.98 -6.31 -34.71
C ARG A 13 23.89 -5.77 -35.82
N LEU A 14 24.06 -4.45 -35.88
CA LEU A 14 24.94 -3.81 -36.86
C LEU A 14 26.38 -4.27 -36.69
N ASP A 15 26.93 -4.26 -35.47
CA ASP A 15 28.30 -4.69 -35.17
C ASP A 15 28.54 -6.14 -35.61
N VAL A 16 27.63 -7.08 -35.23
CA VAL A 16 27.74 -8.48 -35.62
C VAL A 16 27.66 -8.65 -37.14
N LEU A 17 26.76 -7.97 -37.83
CA LEU A 17 26.61 -8.06 -39.28
C LEU A 17 27.82 -7.48 -40.05
N LEU A 18 28.42 -6.40 -39.55
CA LEU A 18 29.67 -5.85 -40.11
C LEU A 18 30.85 -6.81 -40.00
N ARG A 19 30.94 -7.56 -38.87
CA ARG A 19 31.94 -8.62 -38.68
C ARG A 19 31.73 -9.81 -39.65
N VAL A 20 30.50 -10.14 -39.95
CA VAL A 20 30.17 -11.15 -40.96
C VAL A 20 30.56 -10.66 -42.35
N GLN A 21 30.23 -9.41 -42.67
CA GLN A 21 30.53 -8.81 -43.98
C GLN A 21 32.07 -8.70 -44.25
N SER A 22 32.84 -8.46 -43.17
CA SER A 22 34.33 -8.41 -43.24
C SER A 22 34.98 -9.81 -43.16
N GLY A 23 34.23 -10.88 -43.14
CA GLY A 23 34.77 -12.24 -43.05
C GLY A 23 35.30 -12.65 -41.67
N ARG A 24 35.21 -11.76 -40.67
CA ARG A 24 35.73 -12.03 -39.31
C ARG A 24 34.80 -12.92 -38.46
N LEU A 25 33.58 -13.16 -38.89
CA LEU A 25 32.59 -13.95 -38.17
C LEU A 25 31.82 -14.81 -39.16
N ARG A 26 31.60 -16.09 -38.82
CA ARG A 26 30.74 -16.97 -39.62
C ARG A 26 29.27 -16.68 -39.41
N VAL A 27 28.45 -16.92 -40.43
CA VAL A 27 26.98 -16.68 -40.35
C VAL A 27 26.34 -17.54 -39.24
N THR A 28 26.84 -18.74 -39.02
CA THR A 28 26.38 -19.63 -37.94
C THR A 28 26.55 -18.99 -36.56
N ASP A 29 27.71 -18.40 -36.32
CA ASP A 29 28.03 -17.76 -35.02
C ASP A 29 27.26 -16.47 -34.85
N ALA A 30 27.06 -15.71 -35.94
CA ALA A 30 26.18 -14.54 -35.95
C ALA A 30 24.73 -14.90 -35.56
N CYS A 31 24.21 -16.07 -36.05
CA CYS A 31 22.88 -16.53 -35.67
C CYS A 31 22.75 -16.71 -34.17
N VAL A 32 23.75 -17.28 -33.51
CA VAL A 32 23.78 -17.46 -32.04
C VAL A 32 23.86 -16.12 -31.33
N LEU A 33 24.79 -15.25 -31.75
CA LEU A 33 25.02 -13.96 -31.07
C LEU A 33 23.83 -13.01 -31.10
N ILE A 34 23.07 -12.98 -32.21
CA ILE A 34 21.91 -12.07 -32.36
C ILE A 34 20.57 -12.76 -32.16
N GLY A 35 20.56 -14.09 -31.90
CA GLY A 35 19.36 -14.87 -31.63
C GLY A 35 18.42 -14.95 -32.85
N LEU A 36 18.97 -15.01 -34.07
CA LEU A 36 18.17 -15.03 -35.31
C LEU A 36 18.52 -16.26 -36.18
N GLN A 37 17.52 -16.72 -36.91
CA GLN A 37 17.74 -17.85 -37.87
C GLN A 37 18.55 -17.38 -39.09
N ARG A 38 19.27 -18.31 -39.71
CA ARG A 38 20.16 -18.10 -40.87
C ARG A 38 19.51 -17.29 -41.99
N ARG A 39 18.26 -17.61 -42.37
CA ARG A 39 17.51 -16.87 -43.39
C ARG A 39 17.35 -15.39 -43.06
N GLN A 40 17.09 -15.10 -41.77
CA GLN A 40 16.92 -13.71 -41.30
C GLN A 40 18.25 -12.96 -41.32
N VAL A 41 19.36 -13.61 -40.94
CA VAL A 41 20.70 -13.01 -40.98
C VAL A 41 21.06 -12.65 -42.44
N PHE A 42 20.86 -13.53 -43.41
CA PHE A 42 21.08 -13.20 -44.82
C PHE A 42 20.20 -12.06 -45.33
N ARG A 43 18.93 -12.01 -44.88
CA ARG A 43 18.03 -10.88 -45.22
C ARG A 43 18.57 -9.55 -44.70
N LEU A 44 19.05 -9.52 -43.46
CA LEU A 44 19.64 -8.32 -42.83
C LEU A 44 20.96 -7.93 -43.52
N LEU A 45 21.81 -8.90 -43.86
CA LEU A 45 23.04 -8.64 -44.62
C LEU A 45 22.78 -8.02 -46.00
N ARG A 46 21.74 -8.53 -46.71
CA ARG A 46 21.35 -7.96 -47.99
C ARG A 46 20.85 -6.51 -47.82
N GLY A 47 19.99 -6.25 -46.82
CA GLY A 47 19.54 -4.90 -46.49
C GLY A 47 20.71 -3.96 -46.13
N LEU A 48 21.62 -4.44 -45.28
CA LEU A 48 22.81 -3.67 -44.90
C LEU A 48 23.71 -3.31 -46.13
N LYS A 49 23.83 -4.21 -47.08
CA LYS A 49 24.56 -3.99 -48.32
C LYS A 49 23.86 -3.00 -49.27
N GLN A 50 22.52 -3.01 -49.32
CA GLN A 50 21.73 -2.16 -50.20
C GLN A 50 21.49 -0.78 -49.63
N ASP A 51 21.01 -0.69 -48.38
CA ASP A 51 20.49 0.55 -47.78
C ASP A 51 21.33 1.00 -46.58
N GLY A 52 22.47 0.36 -46.34
CA GLY A 52 23.34 0.66 -45.21
C GLY A 52 22.71 0.39 -43.84
N ALA A 53 23.25 1.05 -42.82
CA ALA A 53 22.83 0.87 -41.44
C ALA A 53 21.35 1.23 -41.20
N ALA A 54 20.76 2.08 -42.01
CA ALA A 54 19.35 2.47 -41.93
C ALA A 54 18.39 1.30 -42.14
N SER A 55 18.79 0.27 -42.89
CA SER A 55 17.99 -0.93 -43.12
C SER A 55 17.73 -1.76 -41.87
N LEU A 56 18.55 -1.59 -40.82
CA LEU A 56 18.44 -2.31 -39.55
C LEU A 56 17.51 -1.64 -38.55
N LEU A 57 17.06 -0.40 -38.86
CA LEU A 57 16.11 0.32 -38.01
C LEU A 57 14.76 -0.39 -38.01
N SER A 58 14.13 -0.42 -36.83
CA SER A 58 12.79 -0.95 -36.69
C SER A 58 11.78 -0.14 -37.50
N LYS A 59 11.14 -0.75 -38.49
CA LYS A 59 10.06 -0.14 -39.29
C LYS A 59 8.80 0.17 -38.48
N ARG A 60 8.74 -0.24 -37.21
CA ARG A 60 7.63 0.07 -36.28
C ARG A 60 7.82 1.43 -35.61
N ARG A 61 8.97 2.04 -35.71
CA ARG A 61 9.25 3.37 -35.13
C ARG A 61 8.35 4.42 -35.75
N GLY A 62 7.66 5.19 -34.89
CA GLY A 62 6.73 6.23 -35.34
C GLY A 62 5.36 5.76 -35.84
N ARG A 63 5.12 4.45 -35.93
CA ARG A 63 3.80 3.94 -36.29
C ARG A 63 2.91 3.84 -35.03
N PRO A 64 1.65 4.33 -35.08
CA PRO A 64 0.71 4.13 -34.00
C PRO A 64 0.45 2.65 -33.78
N SER A 65 0.25 2.25 -32.51
CA SER A 65 -0.11 0.87 -32.15
C SER A 65 -1.48 0.50 -32.76
N ASN A 66 -1.64 -0.74 -33.22
CA ASN A 66 -2.93 -1.29 -33.64
C ASN A 66 -3.97 -1.33 -32.49
N HIS A 67 -3.51 -1.25 -31.22
CA HIS A 67 -4.36 -1.18 -30.02
C HIS A 67 -4.52 0.25 -29.51
N ARG A 68 -4.29 1.26 -30.37
CA ARG A 68 -4.49 2.65 -29.98
C ARG A 68 -5.98 2.89 -29.77
N LEU A 69 -6.34 3.36 -28.57
CA LEU A 69 -7.71 3.79 -28.29
C LEU A 69 -8.10 5.00 -29.12
N PRO A 70 -9.41 5.13 -29.47
CA PRO A 70 -9.93 6.27 -30.19
C PRO A 70 -9.63 7.61 -29.52
N ALA A 71 -9.52 8.68 -30.29
CA ALA A 71 -9.21 10.01 -29.76
C ALA A 71 -10.32 10.53 -28.84
N GLU A 72 -11.54 10.17 -29.11
CA GLU A 72 -12.76 10.52 -28.36
C GLU A 72 -12.67 9.95 -26.92
N VAL A 73 -12.22 8.70 -26.76
CA VAL A 73 -12.02 8.07 -25.46
C VAL A 73 -10.95 8.81 -24.64
N ARG A 74 -9.85 9.23 -25.31
CA ARG A 74 -8.83 10.05 -24.66
C ARG A 74 -9.40 11.40 -24.19
N THR A 75 -10.11 12.09 -25.06
CA THR A 75 -10.69 13.40 -24.74
C THR A 75 -11.68 13.30 -23.60
N LEU A 76 -12.58 12.30 -23.63
CA LEU A 76 -13.54 12.03 -22.56
C LEU A 76 -12.83 11.71 -21.23
N ALA A 77 -11.87 10.80 -21.24
CA ALA A 77 -11.13 10.43 -20.02
C ALA A 77 -10.42 11.64 -19.38
N LEU A 78 -9.74 12.45 -20.21
CA LEU A 78 -9.02 13.64 -19.72
C LEU A 78 -9.97 14.74 -19.24
N SER A 79 -11.13 14.94 -19.84
CA SER A 79 -12.13 15.91 -19.36
C SER A 79 -12.65 15.52 -17.98
N ILE A 80 -13.00 14.25 -17.77
CA ILE A 80 -13.46 13.75 -16.48
C ILE A 80 -12.35 13.88 -15.41
N VAL A 81 -11.09 13.55 -15.76
CA VAL A 81 -9.97 13.70 -14.84
C VAL A 81 -9.77 15.16 -14.41
N ARG A 82 -9.85 16.12 -15.34
CA ARG A 82 -9.72 17.55 -15.00
C ARG A 82 -10.83 18.03 -14.09
N GLU A 83 -12.05 17.61 -14.36
CA GLU A 83 -13.24 18.09 -13.66
C GLU A 83 -13.36 17.46 -12.25
N ARG A 84 -13.11 16.17 -12.12
CA ARG A 84 -13.47 15.40 -10.91
C ARG A 84 -12.28 14.77 -10.17
N TYR A 85 -11.15 14.56 -10.86
CA TYR A 85 -10.02 13.78 -10.37
C TYR A 85 -8.68 14.48 -10.57
N SER A 86 -8.67 15.81 -10.50
CA SER A 86 -7.49 16.63 -10.81
C SER A 86 -6.27 16.34 -9.91
N ASP A 87 -6.50 15.91 -8.67
CA ASP A 87 -5.49 15.54 -7.68
C ASP A 87 -5.24 14.02 -7.57
N PHE A 88 -5.90 13.22 -8.43
CA PHE A 88 -5.74 11.77 -8.40
C PHE A 88 -4.50 11.36 -9.20
N GLY A 89 -3.71 10.43 -8.64
CA GLY A 89 -2.68 9.76 -9.43
C GLY A 89 -3.27 8.88 -10.53
N PRO A 90 -2.51 8.61 -11.63
CA PRO A 90 -3.03 7.89 -12.80
C PRO A 90 -3.66 6.53 -12.49
N THR A 91 -3.16 5.85 -11.45
CA THR A 91 -3.69 4.54 -11.05
C THR A 91 -5.09 4.68 -10.44
N LEU A 92 -5.26 5.58 -9.47
CA LEU A 92 -6.55 5.81 -8.84
C LEU A 92 -7.55 6.42 -9.82
N ALA A 93 -7.11 7.35 -10.66
CA ALA A 93 -7.95 7.95 -11.70
C ALA A 93 -8.46 6.90 -12.70
N ALA A 94 -7.61 5.94 -13.14
CA ALA A 94 -8.04 4.88 -14.05
C ALA A 94 -9.09 3.95 -13.41
N GLU A 95 -8.92 3.66 -12.11
CA GLU A 95 -9.88 2.87 -11.35
C GLU A 95 -11.24 3.57 -11.27
N LYS A 96 -11.26 4.85 -10.90
CA LYS A 96 -12.50 5.63 -10.77
C LYS A 96 -13.17 5.92 -12.11
N LEU A 97 -12.41 6.07 -13.20
CA LEU A 97 -12.96 6.14 -14.56
C LEU A 97 -13.71 4.86 -14.92
N ALA A 98 -13.18 3.70 -14.58
CA ALA A 98 -13.85 2.42 -14.82
C ALA A 98 -15.07 2.23 -13.91
N GLU A 99 -14.93 2.51 -12.60
CA GLU A 99 -15.98 2.29 -11.59
C GLU A 99 -17.19 3.20 -11.78
N HIS A 100 -16.98 4.49 -12.02
CA HIS A 100 -18.06 5.49 -12.01
C HIS A 100 -18.47 5.99 -13.40
N HIS A 101 -17.63 5.79 -14.42
CA HIS A 101 -17.87 6.35 -15.77
C HIS A 101 -17.86 5.29 -16.87
N GLY A 102 -17.66 4.00 -16.55
CA GLY A 102 -17.57 2.93 -17.53
C GLY A 102 -16.41 3.09 -18.52
N CYS A 103 -15.46 3.98 -18.25
CA CYS A 103 -14.33 4.27 -19.10
C CYS A 103 -13.12 3.43 -18.69
N SER A 104 -12.95 2.26 -19.34
CA SER A 104 -11.85 1.33 -19.04
C SER A 104 -10.60 1.69 -19.85
N VAL A 105 -9.59 2.25 -19.16
CA VAL A 105 -8.29 2.62 -19.73
C VAL A 105 -7.18 2.06 -18.84
N SER A 106 -6.12 1.51 -19.46
CA SER A 106 -4.99 1.05 -18.67
C SER A 106 -4.33 2.23 -17.93
N ARG A 107 -3.86 1.98 -16.70
CA ARG A 107 -3.17 2.99 -15.89
C ARG A 107 -2.01 3.65 -16.63
N GLU A 108 -1.27 2.87 -17.45
CA GLU A 108 -0.10 3.36 -18.17
C GLU A 108 -0.49 4.24 -19.37
N THR A 109 -1.56 3.87 -20.06
CA THR A 109 -2.14 4.70 -21.13
C THR A 109 -2.64 6.03 -20.57
N LEU A 110 -3.39 5.99 -19.47
CA LEU A 110 -3.88 7.19 -18.80
C LEU A 110 -2.72 8.05 -18.27
N ARG A 111 -1.68 7.43 -17.67
CA ARG A 111 -0.49 8.14 -17.22
C ARG A 111 0.17 8.90 -18.35
N GLY A 112 0.38 8.24 -19.50
CA GLY A 112 0.95 8.88 -20.68
C GLY A 112 0.09 10.05 -21.20
N TRP A 113 -1.22 9.92 -21.17
CA TRP A 113 -2.14 11.00 -21.57
C TRP A 113 -2.10 12.16 -20.58
N MET A 114 -2.12 11.89 -19.28
CA MET A 114 -2.06 12.92 -18.23
C MET A 114 -0.73 13.68 -18.27
N ILE A 115 0.41 13.01 -18.53
CA ILE A 115 1.71 13.66 -18.70
C ILE A 115 1.70 14.56 -19.93
N ALA A 116 1.25 14.05 -21.07
CA ALA A 116 1.20 14.81 -22.33
C ALA A 116 0.29 16.05 -22.24
N ASP A 117 -0.66 16.03 -21.31
CA ASP A 117 -1.66 17.08 -21.10
C ASP A 117 -1.34 17.99 -19.89
N GLY A 118 -0.19 17.78 -19.24
CA GLY A 118 0.28 18.56 -18.10
C GLY A 118 -0.46 18.29 -16.77
N LEU A 119 -1.34 17.29 -16.71
CA LEU A 119 -2.10 16.92 -15.53
C LEU A 119 -1.32 16.05 -14.54
N TRP A 120 -0.20 15.48 -14.97
CA TRP A 120 0.64 14.61 -14.14
C TRP A 120 2.11 14.80 -14.46
N GLN A 121 2.92 14.83 -13.38
CA GLN A 121 4.37 14.83 -13.51
C GLN A 121 4.94 13.58 -12.85
N ASP A 122 5.88 12.89 -13.53
CA ASP A 122 6.58 11.76 -12.95
C ASP A 122 7.39 12.21 -11.71
N ARG A 123 7.22 11.48 -10.63
CA ARG A 123 8.09 11.66 -9.45
C ARG A 123 9.52 11.33 -9.88
N ARG A 124 10.48 12.24 -9.61
CA ARG A 124 11.91 11.97 -9.79
C ARG A 124 12.24 10.67 -9.07
N HIS A 125 12.94 9.75 -9.73
CA HIS A 125 13.44 8.53 -9.13
C HIS A 125 14.28 8.89 -7.89
N ARG A 126 13.73 8.67 -6.70
CA ARG A 126 14.53 8.66 -5.48
C ARG A 126 15.38 7.40 -5.52
N LEU A 127 16.68 7.54 -5.28
CA LEU A 127 17.54 6.38 -5.07
C LEU A 127 16.93 5.52 -3.95
N PRO A 128 16.77 4.19 -4.17
CA PRO A 128 16.25 3.32 -3.13
C PRO A 128 17.19 3.38 -1.92
N SER A 129 16.66 3.78 -0.77
CA SER A 129 17.39 3.65 0.49
C SER A 129 17.53 2.15 0.80
N PRO A 130 18.74 1.65 1.12
CA PRO A 130 18.92 0.25 1.44
C PRO A 130 18.27 -0.05 2.80
N HIS A 131 17.09 -0.65 2.75
CA HIS A 131 16.40 -1.16 3.93
C HIS A 131 16.52 -2.67 3.97
N GLN A 132 16.94 -3.22 5.10
CA GLN A 132 16.77 -4.65 5.33
C GLN A 132 15.28 -4.94 5.56
N PRO A 133 14.60 -5.65 4.63
CA PRO A 133 13.20 -5.95 4.81
C PRO A 133 13.05 -6.99 5.94
N ARG A 134 12.30 -6.66 6.98
CA ARG A 134 11.88 -7.66 7.99
C ARG A 134 11.00 -8.73 7.31
N ARG A 135 11.33 -10.02 7.55
CA ARG A 135 10.51 -11.13 7.07
C ARG A 135 9.08 -10.99 7.62
N ARG A 136 8.09 -11.32 6.78
CA ARG A 136 6.69 -11.39 7.20
C ARG A 136 6.48 -12.59 8.11
N ARG A 137 5.46 -12.51 8.94
CA ARG A 137 4.94 -13.69 9.63
C ARG A 137 4.30 -14.63 8.60
N ASP A 138 4.25 -15.91 8.94
CA ASP A 138 3.81 -16.92 8.00
C ASP A 138 2.28 -17.08 8.00
N CYS A 139 1.63 -16.84 9.14
CA CYS A 139 0.21 -17.10 9.34
C CYS A 139 -0.61 -15.81 9.59
N LEU A 140 -1.87 -15.83 9.15
CA LEU A 140 -2.87 -14.82 9.51
C LEU A 140 -3.09 -14.84 11.04
N GLY A 141 -3.20 -13.65 11.66
CA GLY A 141 -3.42 -13.51 13.10
C GLY A 141 -2.21 -13.81 13.98
N GLU A 142 -1.04 -14.16 13.39
CA GLU A 142 0.18 -14.37 14.16
C GLU A 142 0.74 -13.07 14.73
N LEU A 143 0.71 -11.99 13.97
CA LEU A 143 1.13 -10.66 14.38
C LEU A 143 0.30 -9.59 13.68
N VAL A 144 -0.32 -8.73 14.46
CA VAL A 144 -1.10 -7.60 13.94
C VAL A 144 -0.43 -6.30 14.37
N GLN A 145 -0.04 -5.47 13.40
CA GLN A 145 0.53 -4.15 13.67
C GLN A 145 -0.58 -3.16 13.94
N ILE A 146 -0.46 -2.42 15.05
CA ILE A 146 -1.41 -1.39 15.44
C ILE A 146 -0.72 -0.03 15.49
N ASP A 147 -1.41 0.99 15.00
CA ASP A 147 -0.92 2.36 14.99
C ASP A 147 -2.05 3.37 14.80
N GLY A 148 -1.82 4.61 15.23
CA GLY A 148 -2.66 5.76 14.96
C GLY A 148 -2.02 6.70 13.94
N SER A 149 -2.83 7.35 13.12
CA SER A 149 -2.36 8.38 12.19
C SER A 149 -3.28 9.60 12.27
N GLU A 150 -2.76 10.67 12.85
CA GLU A 150 -3.39 11.98 12.77
C GLU A 150 -3.19 12.55 11.36
N HIS A 151 -4.28 12.98 10.74
CA HIS A 151 -4.26 13.55 9.40
C HIS A 151 -5.55 14.35 9.14
N ALA A 152 -5.53 15.24 8.14
CA ALA A 152 -6.72 15.89 7.62
C ALA A 152 -7.56 14.93 6.77
N TRP A 153 -8.09 13.87 7.41
CA TRP A 153 -8.79 12.78 6.71
C TRP A 153 -10.04 13.26 5.96
N PHE A 154 -10.67 14.31 6.45
CA PHE A 154 -11.83 14.93 5.82
C PHE A 154 -11.48 16.20 5.03
N GLU A 155 -10.18 16.53 4.89
CA GLU A 155 -9.72 17.78 4.25
C GLU A 155 -10.37 19.00 4.95
N ASP A 156 -10.86 19.97 4.19
CA ASP A 156 -11.58 21.14 4.72
C ASP A 156 -13.06 20.86 5.08
N ARG A 157 -13.54 19.62 4.88
CA ARG A 157 -14.94 19.20 5.12
C ARG A 157 -15.23 18.84 6.57
N GLY A 158 -14.21 18.61 7.38
CA GLY A 158 -14.34 18.26 8.79
C GLY A 158 -13.05 18.49 9.58
N PRO A 159 -13.12 18.42 10.93
CA PRO A 159 -11.94 18.63 11.76
C PRO A 159 -10.89 17.53 11.55
N PRO A 160 -9.59 17.83 11.79
CA PRO A 160 -8.57 16.81 11.90
C PRO A 160 -8.95 15.73 12.91
N CYS A 161 -8.60 14.50 12.61
CA CYS A 161 -8.88 13.36 13.47
C CYS A 161 -7.83 12.27 13.28
N THR A 162 -7.83 11.28 14.14
CA THR A 162 -6.90 10.15 14.08
C THR A 162 -7.59 8.90 13.52
N LEU A 163 -6.92 8.21 12.60
CA LEU A 163 -7.31 6.88 12.14
C LEU A 163 -6.48 5.83 12.87
N LEU A 164 -7.12 4.99 13.67
CA LEU A 164 -6.52 3.79 14.23
C LEU A 164 -6.57 2.66 13.20
N ALA A 165 -5.46 1.98 12.99
CA ALA A 165 -5.35 0.88 12.02
C ALA A 165 -4.73 -0.37 12.66
N PHE A 166 -5.33 -1.50 12.37
CA PHE A 166 -4.86 -2.84 12.70
C PHE A 166 -4.54 -3.56 11.39
N VAL A 167 -3.28 -3.86 11.15
CA VAL A 167 -2.79 -4.43 9.88
C VAL A 167 -2.12 -5.76 10.14
N ASP A 168 -2.60 -6.82 9.53
CA ASP A 168 -1.99 -8.14 9.65
C ASP A 168 -0.61 -8.17 8.96
N ASP A 169 0.39 -8.68 9.65
CA ASP A 169 1.78 -8.69 9.16
C ASP A 169 1.98 -9.68 8.00
N ALA A 170 1.33 -10.82 8.04
CA ALA A 170 1.45 -11.87 7.02
C ALA A 170 0.85 -11.42 5.70
N THR A 171 -0.37 -10.89 5.75
CA THR A 171 -1.20 -10.64 4.57
C THR A 171 -1.24 -9.17 4.13
N SER A 172 -0.83 -8.22 4.98
CA SER A 172 -1.04 -6.77 4.83
C SER A 172 -2.53 -6.37 4.72
N ARG A 173 -3.45 -7.22 5.13
CA ARG A 173 -4.88 -6.90 5.20
C ARG A 173 -5.14 -5.90 6.30
N LEU A 174 -6.03 -4.97 6.03
CA LEU A 174 -6.64 -4.12 7.05
C LEU A 174 -7.63 -4.99 7.81
N MET A 175 -7.34 -5.24 9.09
CA MET A 175 -8.18 -6.08 9.95
C MET A 175 -9.20 -5.23 10.70
N GLN A 176 -8.81 -4.02 11.10
CA GLN A 176 -9.69 -3.04 11.73
C GLN A 176 -9.22 -1.63 11.40
N LEU A 177 -10.16 -0.75 11.09
CA LEU A 177 -9.97 0.70 11.00
C LEU A 177 -11.01 1.40 11.87
N ARG A 178 -10.61 2.48 12.54
CA ARG A 178 -11.52 3.30 13.33
C ARG A 178 -11.06 4.75 13.38
N PHE A 179 -11.93 5.66 12.97
CA PHE A 179 -11.73 7.09 13.19
C PHE A 179 -12.10 7.47 14.62
N VAL A 180 -11.24 8.27 15.23
CA VAL A 180 -11.40 8.83 16.58
C VAL A 180 -11.02 10.29 16.58
N ALA A 181 -11.55 11.07 17.53
CA ALA A 181 -11.22 12.50 17.62
C ALA A 181 -9.75 12.72 18.00
N SER A 182 -9.26 11.92 18.94
CA SER A 182 -7.87 11.88 19.38
C SER A 182 -7.51 10.46 19.84
N GLU A 183 -6.22 10.17 19.95
CA GLU A 183 -5.74 8.86 20.35
C GLU A 183 -5.79 8.69 21.87
N SER A 184 -6.60 7.74 22.34
CA SER A 184 -6.76 7.44 23.76
C SER A 184 -6.80 5.93 24.02
N ALA A 185 -6.54 5.52 25.28
CA ALA A 185 -6.67 4.12 25.68
C ALA A 185 -8.09 3.57 25.44
N PHE A 186 -9.12 4.37 25.70
CA PHE A 186 -10.52 4.00 25.47
C PHE A 186 -10.83 3.76 23.99
N ASP A 187 -10.20 4.54 23.10
CA ASP A 187 -10.39 4.37 21.66
C ASP A 187 -9.73 3.09 21.16
N TYR A 188 -8.54 2.76 21.69
CA TYR A 188 -7.92 1.47 21.44
C TYR A 188 -8.74 0.31 22.02
N PHE A 189 -9.34 0.45 23.19
CA PHE A 189 -10.26 -0.56 23.72
C PHE A 189 -11.44 -0.82 22.77
N ARG A 190 -12.10 0.25 22.29
CA ARG A 190 -13.22 0.14 21.34
C ARG A 190 -12.78 -0.51 20.02
N ALA A 191 -11.64 -0.10 19.48
CA ALA A 191 -11.12 -0.67 18.23
C ALA A 191 -10.73 -2.14 18.40
N THR A 192 -10.09 -2.49 19.53
CA THR A 192 -9.69 -3.85 19.86
C THR A 192 -10.91 -4.73 20.09
N ARG A 193 -11.95 -4.25 20.79
CA ARG A 193 -13.21 -4.97 20.94
C ARG A 193 -13.79 -5.37 19.58
N SER A 194 -13.97 -4.40 18.68
CA SER A 194 -14.51 -4.67 17.35
C SER A 194 -13.65 -5.66 16.56
N TYR A 195 -12.32 -5.56 16.69
CA TYR A 195 -11.41 -6.54 16.11
C TYR A 195 -11.62 -7.95 16.66
N LEU A 196 -11.66 -8.10 18.00
CA LEU A 196 -11.80 -9.39 18.69
C LEU A 196 -13.13 -10.07 18.39
N GLU A 197 -14.21 -9.28 18.34
CA GLU A 197 -15.56 -9.77 18.01
C GLU A 197 -15.63 -10.27 16.56
N THR A 198 -14.88 -9.66 15.65
CA THR A 198 -14.88 -10.01 14.21
C THR A 198 -13.93 -11.17 13.89
N HIS A 199 -12.74 -11.16 14.44
CA HIS A 199 -11.64 -12.06 14.03
C HIS A 199 -11.22 -13.04 15.13
N GLY A 200 -11.50 -12.75 16.39
CA GLY A 200 -10.95 -13.47 17.52
C GLY A 200 -9.63 -12.87 18.03
N LYS A 201 -8.99 -13.57 18.94
CA LYS A 201 -7.75 -13.14 19.62
C LYS A 201 -6.53 -13.47 18.78
N PRO A 202 -5.74 -12.48 18.29
CA PRO A 202 -4.47 -12.74 17.60
C PRO A 202 -3.43 -13.30 18.59
N VAL A 203 -2.32 -13.83 18.10
CA VAL A 203 -1.22 -14.26 18.97
C VAL A 203 -0.53 -13.06 19.58
N ALA A 204 -0.20 -12.04 18.77
CA ALA A 204 0.47 -10.85 19.26
C ALA A 204 0.02 -9.58 18.55
N LEU A 205 0.02 -8.45 19.28
CA LEU A 205 -0.07 -7.10 18.75
C LEU A 205 1.32 -6.45 18.74
N TYR A 206 1.59 -5.67 17.72
CA TYR A 206 2.84 -4.95 17.52
C TYR A 206 2.58 -3.44 17.44
N SER A 207 3.05 -2.69 18.43
CA SER A 207 2.85 -1.24 18.54
C SER A 207 4.17 -0.48 18.62
N ASP A 208 4.10 0.85 18.63
CA ASP A 208 5.23 1.68 19.08
C ASP A 208 5.32 1.75 20.63
N LYS A 209 6.16 2.67 21.10
CA LYS A 209 6.32 2.96 22.53
C LYS A 209 5.41 4.10 22.99
N HIS A 210 4.28 4.32 22.34
CA HIS A 210 3.31 5.34 22.76
C HIS A 210 2.79 5.03 24.18
N GLY A 211 2.44 6.06 24.95
CA GLY A 211 2.05 5.95 26.36
C GLY A 211 0.86 5.02 26.63
N VAL A 212 0.02 4.76 25.61
CA VAL A 212 -1.08 3.78 25.71
C VAL A 212 -0.54 2.34 25.83
N PHE A 213 0.58 2.04 25.18
CA PHE A 213 1.12 0.67 25.10
C PHE A 213 2.21 0.38 26.13
N ARG A 214 2.92 1.41 26.59
CA ARG A 214 4.04 1.26 27.51
C ARG A 214 4.12 2.43 28.47
N VAL A 215 4.35 2.13 29.76
CA VAL A 215 4.74 3.14 30.75
C VAL A 215 6.18 3.58 30.44
N ASN A 216 6.35 4.81 29.98
CA ASN A 216 7.66 5.38 29.63
C ASN A 216 8.33 6.11 30.80
N ASN A 217 7.62 6.35 31.92
CA ASN A 217 8.11 7.08 33.07
C ASN A 217 8.84 6.13 34.01
N LYS A 218 10.16 6.30 34.18
CA LYS A 218 10.99 5.49 35.09
C LYS A 218 10.69 5.75 36.58
N ASP A 219 10.05 6.89 36.85
CA ASP A 219 9.74 7.38 38.19
C ASP A 219 8.24 7.29 38.53
N ALA A 220 7.49 6.45 37.82
CA ALA A 220 6.07 6.24 38.12
C ALA A 220 5.97 5.55 39.51
N VAL A 221 5.70 6.35 40.51
CA VAL A 221 5.45 5.90 41.88
C VAL A 221 4.03 5.33 41.94
N GLY A 222 3.92 4.01 42.00
CA GLY A 222 2.68 3.26 42.14
C GLY A 222 2.18 2.64 40.82
N GLY A 223 2.13 1.31 40.82
CA GLY A 223 1.63 0.48 39.69
C GLY A 223 2.71 -0.48 39.16
N ASP A 224 2.28 -1.62 38.64
CA ASP A 224 3.14 -2.72 38.16
C ASP A 224 3.89 -2.39 36.85
N GLY A 225 3.97 -1.15 36.43
CA GLY A 225 4.61 -0.73 35.17
C GLY A 225 3.86 -1.16 33.90
N VAL A 226 2.63 -1.66 34.05
CA VAL A 226 1.77 -2.13 32.96
C VAL A 226 0.71 -1.09 32.68
N THR A 227 0.50 -0.74 31.39
CA THR A 227 -0.58 0.15 30.98
C THR A 227 -1.94 -0.57 31.07
N GLN A 228 -3.04 0.18 31.13
CA GLN A 228 -4.38 -0.41 31.10
C GLN A 228 -4.61 -1.27 29.85
N PHE A 229 -4.09 -0.84 28.71
CA PHE A 229 -4.16 -1.61 27.47
C PHE A 229 -3.30 -2.89 27.55
N GLY A 230 -2.09 -2.80 28.10
CA GLY A 230 -1.22 -3.96 28.30
C GLY A 230 -1.83 -4.98 29.24
N ARG A 231 -2.48 -4.54 30.35
CA ARG A 231 -3.22 -5.39 31.27
C ARG A 231 -4.34 -6.15 30.54
N ALA A 232 -5.18 -5.44 29.78
CA ALA A 232 -6.28 -6.04 29.06
C ALA A 232 -5.82 -7.10 28.03
N LEU A 233 -4.72 -6.84 27.32
CA LEU A 233 -4.14 -7.82 26.41
C LEU A 233 -3.57 -9.04 27.14
N SER A 234 -2.93 -8.84 28.30
CA SER A 234 -2.42 -9.95 29.12
C SER A 234 -3.55 -10.86 29.60
N GLU A 235 -4.68 -10.30 30.07
CA GLU A 235 -5.86 -11.08 30.46
C GLU A 235 -6.46 -11.88 29.30
N LEU A 236 -6.40 -11.34 28.06
CA LEU A 236 -6.82 -12.03 26.84
C LEU A 236 -5.77 -13.03 26.33
N ASN A 237 -4.62 -13.15 27.01
CA ASN A 237 -3.47 -13.94 26.55
C ASN A 237 -3.01 -13.54 25.15
N ILE A 238 -2.90 -12.24 24.90
CA ILE A 238 -2.38 -11.64 23.67
C ILE A 238 -1.07 -10.94 24.00
N ASP A 239 0.00 -11.33 23.31
CA ASP A 239 1.31 -10.69 23.50
C ASP A 239 1.30 -9.27 22.96
N ILE A 240 1.96 -8.34 23.67
CA ILE A 240 2.24 -7.01 23.16
C ILE A 240 3.74 -6.83 22.92
N ILE A 241 4.11 -6.52 21.68
CA ILE A 241 5.51 -6.31 21.28
C ILE A 241 5.67 -4.84 20.91
N CYS A 242 6.48 -4.10 21.72
CA CYS A 242 6.77 -2.70 21.42
C CYS A 242 7.98 -2.59 20.48
N ALA A 243 7.81 -1.87 19.37
CA ALA A 243 8.85 -1.62 18.38
C ALA A 243 10.02 -0.84 18.97
N ASN A 244 11.25 -1.31 18.74
CA ASN A 244 12.46 -0.58 19.13
C ASN A 244 12.95 0.41 18.08
N SER A 245 12.40 0.35 16.86
CA SER A 245 12.74 1.25 15.76
C SER A 245 11.54 1.50 14.85
N PRO A 246 11.45 2.68 14.21
CA PRO A 246 10.40 2.98 13.22
C PRO A 246 10.36 1.97 12.06
N GLN A 247 11.53 1.50 11.60
CA GLN A 247 11.63 0.54 10.48
C GLN A 247 10.90 -0.79 10.76
N ALA A 248 10.73 -1.13 12.03
CA ALA A 248 10.03 -2.35 12.43
C ALA A 248 8.51 -2.31 12.14
N LYS A 249 7.91 -1.11 12.02
CA LYS A 249 6.48 -0.87 11.72
C LYS A 249 6.18 -0.67 10.22
N GLY A 250 7.10 -0.97 9.35
CA GLY A 250 7.00 -0.67 7.90
C GLY A 250 5.77 -1.22 7.15
N ARG A 251 4.91 -2.05 7.78
CA ARG A 251 3.64 -2.52 7.19
C ARG A 251 2.54 -1.49 7.40
N VAL A 252 2.30 -1.11 8.65
CA VAL A 252 1.28 -0.12 8.99
C VAL A 252 1.64 1.25 8.43
N GLU A 253 2.93 1.64 8.43
CA GLU A 253 3.38 2.88 7.77
C GLU A 253 3.06 2.91 6.27
N ARG A 254 3.29 1.79 5.56
CA ARG A 254 2.91 1.68 4.14
C ARG A 254 1.41 1.65 3.94
N ALA A 255 0.67 1.03 4.85
CA ALA A 255 -0.79 1.08 4.82
C ALA A 255 -1.27 2.53 4.97
N PHE A 256 -0.74 3.30 5.93
CA PHE A 256 -1.08 4.72 6.07
C PHE A 256 -0.72 5.55 4.84
N GLY A 257 0.46 5.34 4.23
CA GLY A 257 0.79 6.02 2.98
C GLY A 257 -0.21 5.75 1.84
N THR A 258 -0.77 4.53 1.79
CA THR A 258 -1.84 4.19 0.83
C THR A 258 -3.18 4.77 1.25
N LEU A 259 -3.52 4.73 2.54
CA LEU A 259 -4.77 5.25 3.08
C LEU A 259 -4.85 6.77 2.95
N GLN A 260 -3.78 7.50 3.26
CA GLN A 260 -3.71 8.95 3.10
C GLN A 260 -3.90 9.39 1.64
N ASP A 261 -3.44 8.62 0.67
CA ASP A 261 -3.69 8.91 -0.75
C ASP A 261 -5.11 8.52 -1.18
N ARG A 262 -5.65 7.37 -0.75
CA ARG A 262 -6.89 6.79 -1.28
C ARG A 262 -8.11 7.05 -0.41
N LEU A 263 -8.02 6.78 0.90
CA LEU A 263 -9.17 6.87 1.81
C LEU A 263 -9.70 8.31 1.89
N VAL A 264 -8.81 9.31 1.93
CA VAL A 264 -9.20 10.74 1.91
C VAL A 264 -10.07 11.05 0.69
N LYS A 265 -9.63 10.58 -0.49
CA LYS A 265 -10.32 10.81 -1.76
C LYS A 265 -11.62 10.01 -1.89
N ASP A 266 -11.63 8.78 -1.38
CA ASP A 266 -12.84 7.95 -1.37
C ASP A 266 -13.90 8.50 -0.41
N LEU A 267 -13.51 9.03 0.77
CA LEU A 267 -14.41 9.75 1.69
C LEU A 267 -14.98 11.02 1.04
N ARG A 268 -14.18 11.74 0.25
CA ARG A 268 -14.64 12.90 -0.52
C ARG A 268 -15.68 12.50 -1.57
N LEU A 269 -15.41 11.46 -2.34
CA LEU A 269 -16.34 10.97 -3.36
C LEU A 269 -17.65 10.46 -2.75
N ALA A 270 -17.60 9.89 -1.55
CA ALA A 270 -18.77 9.46 -0.80
C ALA A 270 -19.48 10.59 -0.03
N ALA A 271 -18.98 11.84 -0.14
CA ALA A 271 -19.48 13.01 0.60
C ALA A 271 -19.50 12.83 2.12
N ILE A 272 -18.54 12.05 2.67
CA ILE A 272 -18.41 11.77 4.10
C ILE A 272 -17.49 12.79 4.75
N SER A 273 -17.95 13.42 5.84
CA SER A 273 -17.23 14.48 6.58
C SER A 273 -17.29 14.34 8.10
N THR A 274 -17.88 13.28 8.63
CA THR A 274 -17.99 13.03 10.07
C THR A 274 -17.40 11.70 10.46
N ILE A 275 -16.83 11.63 11.68
CA ILE A 275 -16.27 10.40 12.26
C ILE A 275 -17.31 9.26 12.30
N ALA A 276 -18.55 9.56 12.67
CA ALA A 276 -19.60 8.56 12.79
C ALA A 276 -19.95 7.94 11.42
N ALA A 277 -20.18 8.79 10.41
CA ALA A 277 -20.47 8.33 9.05
C ALA A 277 -19.28 7.57 8.44
N ALA A 278 -18.06 8.05 8.68
CA ALA A 278 -16.84 7.39 8.22
C ALA A 278 -16.70 5.99 8.84
N ASN A 279 -16.88 5.85 10.15
CA ASN A 279 -16.82 4.56 10.83
C ASN A 279 -17.87 3.56 10.32
N ALA A 280 -19.07 4.03 10.01
CA ALA A 280 -20.10 3.19 9.41
C ALA A 280 -19.75 2.72 7.99
N TRP A 281 -19.02 3.51 7.24
CA TRP A 281 -18.64 3.24 5.86
C TRP A 281 -17.37 2.39 5.73
N LEU A 282 -16.43 2.47 6.71
CA LEU A 282 -15.14 1.78 6.68
C LEU A 282 -15.19 0.27 6.37
N PRO A 283 -16.16 -0.54 6.84
CA PRO A 283 -16.18 -1.97 6.54
C PRO A 283 -16.20 -2.28 5.04
N GLY A 284 -16.99 -1.56 4.25
CA GLY A 284 -17.04 -1.70 2.79
C GLY A 284 -15.74 -1.29 2.12
N PHE A 285 -15.13 -0.20 2.56
CA PHE A 285 -13.82 0.22 2.10
C PHE A 285 -12.74 -0.81 2.41
N MET A 286 -12.70 -1.34 3.64
CA MET A 286 -11.73 -2.36 4.05
C MET A 286 -11.84 -3.62 3.17
N ALA A 287 -13.05 -4.08 2.86
CA ALA A 287 -13.26 -5.22 1.97
C ALA A 287 -12.63 -4.97 0.61
N THR A 288 -12.98 -3.86 -0.05
CA THR A 288 -12.45 -3.47 -1.36
C THR A 288 -10.92 -3.27 -1.34
N HIS A 289 -10.40 -2.65 -0.29
CA HIS A 289 -8.96 -2.47 -0.10
C HIS A 289 -8.23 -3.81 0.04
N ASN A 290 -8.77 -4.71 0.84
CA ASN A 290 -8.16 -6.01 1.10
C ASN A 290 -8.15 -6.91 -0.13
N ASP A 291 -9.20 -6.88 -0.95
CA ASP A 291 -9.23 -7.60 -2.22
C ASP A 291 -8.16 -7.12 -3.19
N ARG A 292 -7.83 -5.84 -3.16
CA ARG A 292 -6.86 -5.20 -4.06
C ARG A 292 -5.43 -5.30 -3.58
N PHE A 293 -5.18 -5.13 -2.29
CA PHE A 293 -3.84 -4.99 -1.70
C PHE A 293 -3.45 -6.13 -0.76
N GLY A 294 -4.41 -6.94 -0.34
CA GLY A 294 -4.17 -8.13 0.46
C GLY A 294 -3.31 -9.15 -0.29
N ARG A 295 -2.57 -9.94 0.47
CA ARG A 295 -1.71 -11.00 -0.06
C ARG A 295 -2.06 -12.31 0.61
N ALA A 296 -1.84 -13.42 -0.09
CA ALA A 296 -1.90 -14.74 0.53
C ALA A 296 -0.78 -14.87 1.59
N PRO A 297 -1.08 -15.40 2.78
CA PRO A 297 -0.08 -15.73 3.77
C PRO A 297 0.81 -16.88 3.29
N ALA A 298 1.98 -17.09 3.91
CA ALA A 298 2.87 -18.20 3.57
C ALA A 298 2.29 -19.57 4.02
N SER A 299 1.44 -19.54 5.04
CA SER A 299 0.72 -20.71 5.55
C SER A 299 -0.78 -20.41 5.60
N ASP A 300 -1.61 -21.38 5.19
CA ASP A 300 -3.08 -21.25 5.20
C ASP A 300 -3.70 -21.28 6.60
N LYS A 301 -2.87 -21.45 7.66
CA LYS A 301 -3.34 -21.47 9.04
C LYS A 301 -3.75 -20.07 9.48
N ASP A 302 -4.95 -19.98 10.04
CA ASP A 302 -5.40 -18.82 10.81
C ASP A 302 -5.11 -19.09 12.29
N LEU A 303 -4.28 -18.24 12.92
CA LEU A 303 -3.88 -18.37 14.32
C LEU A 303 -4.76 -17.56 15.28
N HIS A 304 -5.84 -16.96 14.80
CA HIS A 304 -6.82 -16.35 15.69
C HIS A 304 -7.48 -17.40 16.58
N ARG A 305 -7.54 -17.09 17.86
CA ARG A 305 -8.24 -17.91 18.87
C ARG A 305 -9.63 -17.32 19.08
N LYS A 306 -10.65 -18.15 19.07
CA LYS A 306 -12.03 -17.71 19.33
C LYS A 306 -12.15 -17.13 20.74
N LEU A 307 -13.03 -16.15 20.90
CA LEU A 307 -13.47 -15.70 22.20
C LEU A 307 -14.25 -16.83 22.90
N THR A 308 -14.05 -16.94 24.19
CA THR A 308 -14.72 -17.91 25.06
C THR A 308 -15.67 -17.17 26.01
N PRO A 309 -16.62 -17.83 26.64
CA PRO A 309 -17.48 -17.20 27.66
C PRO A 309 -16.73 -16.61 28.87
N ALA A 310 -15.48 -17.04 29.09
CA ALA A 310 -14.62 -16.48 30.12
C ALA A 310 -13.96 -15.15 29.72
N ASP A 311 -13.98 -14.81 28.42
CA ASP A 311 -13.43 -13.57 27.90
C ASP A 311 -14.50 -12.46 28.00
N ASP A 312 -14.84 -12.00 29.21
CA ASP A 312 -15.77 -10.88 29.40
C ASP A 312 -15.09 -9.58 28.96
N LEU A 313 -15.37 -9.17 27.70
CA LEU A 313 -14.78 -7.97 27.10
C LEU A 313 -15.25 -6.68 27.78
N ASP A 314 -16.41 -6.66 28.45
CA ASP A 314 -16.86 -5.48 29.18
C ASP A 314 -16.01 -5.27 30.43
N GLU A 315 -15.67 -6.34 31.12
CA GLU A 315 -14.80 -6.28 32.28
C GLU A 315 -13.33 -6.12 31.90
N ILE A 316 -12.84 -6.89 30.92
CA ILE A 316 -11.42 -6.88 30.52
C ILE A 316 -11.00 -5.54 29.92
N LEU A 317 -11.83 -4.95 29.06
CA LEU A 317 -11.56 -3.66 28.41
C LEU A 317 -12.07 -2.45 29.20
N ALA A 318 -12.43 -2.64 30.48
CA ALA A 318 -12.74 -1.55 31.38
C ALA A 318 -11.44 -0.89 31.90
N TRP A 319 -11.54 0.38 32.23
CA TRP A 319 -10.49 1.06 32.98
C TRP A 319 -10.55 0.62 34.45
N ARG A 320 -9.45 0.12 34.98
CA ARG A 320 -9.40 -0.37 36.36
C ARG A 320 -8.42 0.46 37.18
N GLU A 321 -8.85 0.85 38.37
CA GLU A 321 -8.03 1.54 39.36
C GLU A 321 -8.14 0.85 40.72
N GLU A 322 -7.01 0.71 41.40
CA GLU A 322 -7.00 0.25 42.78
C GLU A 322 -7.13 1.45 43.71
N ARG A 323 -8.05 1.35 44.66
CA ARG A 323 -8.26 2.36 45.69
C ARG A 323 -8.30 1.71 47.08
N THR A 324 -7.64 2.36 48.04
CA THR A 324 -7.69 1.91 49.43
C THR A 324 -9.01 2.33 50.07
N VAL A 325 -9.75 1.40 50.58
CA VAL A 325 -10.94 1.66 51.41
C VAL A 325 -10.53 2.09 52.80
N THR A 326 -11.05 3.20 53.29
CA THR A 326 -10.78 3.71 54.62
C THR A 326 -11.39 2.80 55.70
N ARG A 327 -11.01 2.97 56.99
CA ARG A 327 -11.60 2.23 58.13
C ARG A 327 -13.14 2.38 58.21
N ASN A 328 -13.67 3.50 57.69
CA ASN A 328 -15.09 3.78 57.66
C ASN A 328 -15.79 3.26 56.39
N LEU A 329 -15.14 2.33 55.67
CA LEU A 329 -15.67 1.75 54.41
C LEU A 329 -15.97 2.80 53.34
N THR A 330 -15.28 3.93 53.37
CA THR A 330 -15.44 4.99 52.36
C THR A 330 -14.33 4.92 51.31
N LEU A 331 -14.69 5.11 50.06
CA LEU A 331 -13.83 5.19 48.89
C LEU A 331 -13.85 6.62 48.35
N HIS A 332 -12.70 7.19 48.10
CA HIS A 332 -12.58 8.47 47.42
C HIS A 332 -12.24 8.22 45.95
N TYR A 333 -13.14 8.63 45.06
CA TYR A 333 -12.97 8.54 43.61
C TYR A 333 -13.11 9.95 43.02
N ASP A 334 -12.18 10.31 42.15
CA ASP A 334 -12.16 11.57 41.41
C ASP A 334 -12.28 12.83 42.29
N ARG A 335 -11.13 13.30 42.80
CA ARG A 335 -11.02 14.57 43.51
C ARG A 335 -10.49 15.68 42.61
#